data_bd8ca3bcd45f9608a4547128476d6f8a
#
_entry.id   bd8ca3bcd45f9608a4547128476d6f8a
#
_cell.length_a   1.000
_cell.length_b   1.000
_cell.length_c   1.000
_cell.angle_alpha   90.00
_cell.angle_beta   90.00
_cell.angle_gamma   90.00
#
_symmetry.space_group_name_H-M   'P 1'
#
loop_
_entity.id
_entity.type
_entity.pdbx_description
1 polymer ?
#
loop_
_entity_poly.entity_id
_entity_poly.type
_entity_poly.pdbx_seq_one_letter_code
_entity_poly.pdbx_strand_id
1 'polypeptide(L)'
;MEQVISGLLGRYEKGGLSRRELVGALAALSVTGTSAWAAPAGFESATINHVSITGSNLQRTVDFYQRTFGLPRQGQGQPNLVQLGVGKTQHLSIREGAKPGFDHFAISVERFNKDTVIADLRARGANPIDGGDGAGLHVADPDGLFVQVIGNAST
;
A
#
# COMPACT_ATOMS: atom_id res chain seq x y z
N MET A 1 -1.90 -9.42 -25.10
CA MET A 1 -0.65 -8.67 -25.36
C MET A 1 0.39 -9.56 -26.03
N GLU A 2 0.67 -10.73 -25.51
CA GLU A 2 1.65 -11.70 -26.02
C GLU A 2 1.41 -12.07 -27.50
N GLN A 3 0.16 -12.36 -27.89
CA GLN A 3 -0.19 -12.65 -29.28
C GLN A 3 0.06 -11.48 -30.26
N VAL A 4 -0.10 -10.24 -29.80
CA VAL A 4 0.16 -9.06 -30.61
C VAL A 4 1.67 -8.87 -30.82
N ILE A 5 2.46 -9.06 -29.79
CA ILE A 5 3.93 -9.00 -29.86
C ILE A 5 4.47 -10.09 -30.77
N SER A 6 4.02 -11.33 -30.61
CA SER A 6 4.39 -12.45 -31.48
C SER A 6 4.00 -12.21 -32.92
N GLY A 7 2.84 -11.58 -33.17
CA GLY A 7 2.41 -11.21 -34.54
C GLY A 7 3.31 -10.15 -35.19
N LEU A 8 3.76 -9.14 -34.41
CA LEU A 8 4.67 -8.10 -34.89
C LEU A 8 6.06 -8.68 -35.19
N LEU A 9 6.58 -9.53 -34.31
CA LEU A 9 7.86 -10.23 -34.54
C LEU A 9 7.82 -11.11 -35.77
N GLY A 10 6.77 -11.93 -35.95
CA GLY A 10 6.62 -12.80 -37.13
C GLY A 10 6.48 -12.02 -38.45
N ARG A 11 5.91 -10.82 -38.44
CA ARG A 11 5.88 -9.92 -39.61
C ARG A 11 7.24 -9.33 -39.92
N TYR A 12 8.01 -8.96 -38.88
CA TYR A 12 9.38 -8.46 -39.04
C TYR A 12 10.30 -9.53 -39.60
N GLU A 13 10.27 -10.75 -39.08
CA GLU A 13 11.07 -11.90 -39.54
C GLU A 13 10.78 -12.26 -40.99
N LYS A 14 9.55 -12.08 -41.46
CA LYS A 14 9.12 -12.31 -42.85
C LYS A 14 9.38 -11.10 -43.77
N GLY A 15 10.06 -10.06 -43.28
CA GLY A 15 10.37 -8.87 -44.07
C GLY A 15 9.16 -7.94 -44.31
N GLY A 16 8.03 -8.18 -43.65
CA GLY A 16 6.81 -7.37 -43.78
C GLY A 16 6.79 -6.11 -42.90
N LEU A 17 7.82 -5.90 -42.07
CA LEU A 17 8.04 -4.70 -41.25
C LEU A 17 9.53 -4.35 -41.28
N SER A 18 9.83 -3.06 -41.41
CA SER A 18 11.18 -2.56 -41.14
C SER A 18 11.47 -2.52 -39.65
N ARG A 19 12.74 -2.48 -39.25
CA ARG A 19 13.18 -2.32 -37.86
C ARG A 19 12.55 -1.09 -37.19
N ARG A 20 12.42 0.02 -37.91
CA ARG A 20 11.83 1.26 -37.44
C ARG A 20 10.33 1.11 -37.13
N GLU A 21 9.60 0.42 -38.01
CA GLU A 21 8.17 0.14 -37.83
C GLU A 21 7.93 -0.83 -36.67
N LEU A 22 8.76 -1.86 -36.53
CA LEU A 22 8.69 -2.78 -35.40
C LEU A 22 8.89 -2.03 -34.06
N VAL A 23 9.97 -1.22 -33.97
CA VAL A 23 10.26 -0.44 -32.76
C VAL A 23 9.15 0.55 -32.51
N GLY A 24 8.60 1.22 -33.50
CA GLY A 24 7.48 2.14 -33.37
C GLY A 24 6.20 1.44 -32.89
N ALA A 25 5.91 0.25 -33.44
CA ALA A 25 4.74 -0.54 -33.03
C ALA A 25 4.87 -1.06 -31.57
N LEU A 26 6.05 -1.52 -31.17
CA LEU A 26 6.33 -1.95 -29.79
C LEU A 26 6.28 -0.77 -28.80
N ALA A 27 6.80 0.39 -29.19
CA ALA A 27 6.70 1.62 -28.40
C ALA A 27 5.23 2.06 -28.22
N ALA A 28 4.40 1.97 -29.26
CA ALA A 28 2.98 2.26 -29.18
C ALA A 28 2.24 1.29 -28.25
N LEU A 29 2.61 0.02 -28.22
CA LEU A 29 2.05 -0.98 -27.28
C LEU A 29 2.48 -0.70 -25.83
N SER A 30 3.69 -0.21 -25.59
CA SER A 30 4.14 0.19 -24.25
C SER A 30 3.41 1.43 -23.73
N VAL A 31 3.03 2.36 -24.59
CA VAL A 31 2.23 3.54 -24.23
C VAL A 31 0.78 3.15 -23.88
N THR A 32 0.21 2.15 -24.55
CA THR A 32 -1.14 1.67 -24.21
C THR A 32 -1.18 0.76 -22.97
N GLY A 33 -0.03 0.19 -22.57
CA GLY A 33 0.10 -0.66 -21.37
C GLY A 33 0.44 0.09 -20.08
N THR A 34 0.87 1.35 -20.16
CA THR A 34 1.32 2.13 -18.99
C THR A 34 0.24 3.03 -18.38
N SER A 35 -0.96 3.06 -18.93
CA SER A 35 -1.99 4.02 -18.48
C SER A 35 -2.92 3.51 -17.38
N ALA A 36 -2.71 2.30 -16.84
CA ALA A 36 -3.43 1.88 -15.64
C ALA A 36 -2.94 2.60 -14.34
N TRP A 37 -1.90 3.43 -14.46
CA TRP A 37 -1.31 4.16 -13.33
C TRP A 37 -1.83 5.57 -13.12
N ALA A 38 -2.73 6.06 -13.95
CA ALA A 38 -2.95 7.50 -14.02
C ALA A 38 -4.39 7.98 -14.11
N ALA A 39 -5.33 7.33 -13.47
CA ALA A 39 -6.42 8.14 -12.95
C ALA A 39 -5.92 8.75 -11.63
N PRO A 40 -5.86 10.08 -11.48
CA PRO A 40 -5.53 10.66 -10.18
C PRO A 40 -6.43 10.03 -9.13
N ALA A 41 -5.86 9.64 -8.00
CA ALA A 41 -6.66 9.15 -6.89
C ALA A 41 -7.66 10.24 -6.53
N GLY A 42 -8.91 9.88 -6.26
CA GLY A 42 -9.91 10.79 -5.70
C GLY A 42 -9.52 11.25 -4.30
N PHE A 43 -8.43 10.66 -3.75
CA PHE A 43 -7.77 11.07 -2.54
C PHE A 43 -6.26 11.20 -2.76
N GLU A 44 -5.62 12.05 -1.97
CA GLU A 44 -4.18 12.28 -1.97
C GLU A 44 -3.55 11.57 -0.78
N SER A 45 -2.62 10.64 -1.08
CA SER A 45 -1.83 9.97 -0.05
C SER A 45 -0.74 10.93 0.45
N ALA A 46 -0.70 11.16 1.76
CA ALA A 46 0.25 12.10 2.38
C ALA A 46 1.56 11.42 2.80
N THR A 47 1.46 10.32 3.56
CA THR A 47 2.65 9.63 4.10
C THR A 47 2.29 8.21 4.54
N ILE A 48 3.31 7.39 4.78
CA ILE A 48 3.15 6.19 5.60
C ILE A 48 2.96 6.66 7.04
N ASN A 49 1.82 6.34 7.63
CA ASN A 49 1.49 6.71 8.99
C ASN A 49 2.12 5.76 10.01
N HIS A 50 1.94 4.46 9.82
CA HIS A 50 2.52 3.46 10.70
C HIS A 50 2.74 2.11 10.00
N VAL A 51 3.53 1.29 10.65
CA VAL A 51 3.65 -0.14 10.39
C VAL A 51 3.10 -0.88 11.59
N SER A 52 2.29 -1.91 11.37
CA SER A 52 1.76 -2.79 12.40
C SER A 52 2.38 -4.17 12.32
N ILE A 53 2.84 -4.66 13.45
CA ILE A 53 3.41 -6.00 13.60
C ILE A 53 2.75 -6.74 14.76
N THR A 54 2.81 -8.06 14.70
CA THR A 54 2.42 -8.95 15.78
C THR A 54 3.67 -9.56 16.42
N GLY A 55 3.76 -9.48 17.75
CA GLY A 55 4.77 -10.17 18.54
C GLY A 55 4.14 -11.25 19.40
N SER A 56 4.86 -12.36 19.65
CA SER A 56 4.36 -13.44 20.53
C SER A 56 4.37 -13.10 22.00
N ASN A 57 5.01 -12.00 22.37
CA ASN A 57 5.00 -11.42 23.71
C ASN A 57 5.17 -9.90 23.57
N LEU A 58 4.14 -9.16 23.89
CA LEU A 58 4.08 -7.71 23.69
C LEU A 58 5.23 -6.98 24.39
N GLN A 59 5.42 -7.25 25.68
CA GLN A 59 6.43 -6.56 26.47
C GLN A 59 7.86 -6.83 25.96
N ARG A 60 8.19 -8.08 25.68
CA ARG A 60 9.49 -8.45 25.15
C ARG A 60 9.77 -7.77 23.81
N THR A 61 8.78 -7.73 22.93
CA THR A 61 8.90 -7.07 21.62
C THR A 61 9.08 -5.56 21.78
N VAL A 62 8.29 -4.93 22.60
CA VAL A 62 8.40 -3.49 22.92
C VAL A 62 9.78 -3.16 23.49
N ASP A 63 10.25 -3.91 24.47
CA ASP A 63 11.55 -3.72 25.11
C ASP A 63 12.70 -3.83 24.11
N PHE A 64 12.60 -4.75 23.15
CA PHE A 64 13.59 -4.87 22.08
C PHE A 64 13.69 -3.58 21.27
N TYR A 65 12.56 -3.08 20.74
CA TYR A 65 12.57 -1.88 19.92
C TYR A 65 12.98 -0.63 20.70
N GLN A 66 12.56 -0.50 21.95
CA GLN A 66 12.99 0.61 22.79
C GLN A 66 14.48 0.59 23.10
N ARG A 67 15.04 -0.55 23.48
CA ARG A 67 16.46 -0.65 23.81
C ARG A 67 17.37 -0.55 22.60
N THR A 68 16.94 -1.16 21.47
CA THR A 68 17.80 -1.28 20.27
C THR A 68 17.76 -0.01 19.44
N PHE A 69 16.59 0.61 19.30
CA PHE A 69 16.37 1.74 18.40
C PHE A 69 15.99 3.04 19.12
N GLY A 70 15.83 3.00 20.44
CA GLY A 70 15.47 4.19 21.24
C GLY A 70 14.05 4.70 20.97
N LEU A 71 13.13 3.86 20.47
CA LEU A 71 11.79 4.30 20.10
C LEU A 71 10.95 4.58 21.35
N PRO A 72 10.48 5.83 21.57
CA PRO A 72 9.67 6.16 22.74
C PRO A 72 8.25 5.59 22.60
N ARG A 73 7.62 5.27 23.71
CA ARG A 73 6.17 4.97 23.72
C ARG A 73 5.40 6.22 23.31
N GLN A 74 4.36 6.04 22.50
CA GLN A 74 3.51 7.10 21.96
C GLN A 74 2.03 6.75 22.23
N GLY A 75 1.23 7.79 22.46
CA GLY A 75 -0.21 7.64 22.69
C GLY A 75 -0.59 7.01 24.04
N GLN A 76 -1.90 6.90 24.27
CA GLN A 76 -2.44 6.16 25.41
C GLN A 76 -2.52 4.69 25.05
N GLY A 77 -1.76 3.83 25.76
CA GLY A 77 -1.72 2.41 25.52
C GLY A 77 -3.11 1.75 25.58
N GLN A 78 -3.33 0.80 24.68
CA GLN A 78 -4.45 -0.13 24.76
C GLN A 78 -3.94 -1.45 25.38
N PRO A 79 -4.80 -2.26 25.99
CA PRO A 79 -4.36 -3.46 26.72
C PRO A 79 -3.45 -4.40 25.93
N ASN A 80 -3.68 -4.55 24.62
CA ASN A 80 -2.95 -5.46 23.75
C ASN A 80 -2.22 -4.76 22.59
N LEU A 81 -2.02 -3.45 22.68
CA LEU A 81 -1.39 -2.63 21.66
C LEU A 81 -0.47 -1.59 22.29
N VAL A 82 0.75 -1.54 21.81
CA VAL A 82 1.70 -0.46 22.11
C VAL A 82 2.12 0.20 20.82
N GLN A 83 2.14 1.53 20.82
CA GLN A 83 2.68 2.33 19.74
C GLN A 83 4.03 2.91 20.17
N LEU A 84 5.03 2.77 19.32
CA LEU A 84 6.36 3.34 19.48
C LEU A 84 6.61 4.39 18.40
N GLY A 85 6.96 5.61 18.81
CA GLY A 85 7.19 6.72 17.90
C GLY A 85 8.39 6.49 16.99
N VAL A 86 8.24 6.79 15.71
CA VAL A 86 9.30 6.75 14.69
C VAL A 86 9.32 8.12 14.00
N GLY A 87 10.38 8.87 14.22
CA GLY A 87 10.46 10.25 13.73
C GLY A 87 9.44 11.17 14.41
N LYS A 88 8.79 12.05 13.65
CA LYS A 88 7.90 13.08 14.21
C LYS A 88 6.42 12.64 14.26
N THR A 89 5.98 11.91 13.26
CA THR A 89 4.54 11.63 13.05
C THR A 89 4.21 10.16 12.77
N GLN A 90 5.22 9.33 12.51
CA GLN A 90 5.05 7.92 12.24
C GLN A 90 5.19 7.09 13.52
N HIS A 91 4.70 5.87 13.49
CA HIS A 91 4.89 4.95 14.61
C HIS A 91 4.93 3.49 14.18
N LEU A 92 5.49 2.67 15.04
CA LEU A 92 5.41 1.22 14.99
C LEU A 92 4.32 0.77 15.97
N SER A 93 3.28 0.15 15.45
CA SER A 93 2.22 -0.50 16.26
C SER A 93 2.60 -1.94 16.53
N ILE A 94 2.60 -2.36 17.80
CA ILE A 94 2.94 -3.72 18.21
C ILE A 94 1.74 -4.30 18.95
N ARG A 95 1.21 -5.41 18.44
CA ARG A 95 0.15 -6.21 19.07
C ARG A 95 0.71 -7.54 19.56
N GLU A 96 0.05 -8.12 20.57
CA GLU A 96 0.33 -9.51 20.93
C GLU A 96 -0.52 -10.45 20.08
N GLY A 97 0.07 -11.55 19.62
CA GLY A 97 -0.62 -12.59 18.88
C GLY A 97 0.17 -13.88 18.76
N ALA A 98 -0.52 -14.97 18.46
CA ALA A 98 0.07 -16.31 18.44
C ALA A 98 1.18 -16.49 17.38
N LYS A 99 1.10 -15.75 16.27
CA LYS A 99 2.08 -15.79 15.19
C LYS A 99 2.74 -14.43 15.04
N PRO A 100 4.03 -14.29 15.38
CA PRO A 100 4.79 -13.09 15.08
C PRO A 100 4.84 -12.83 13.57
N GLY A 101 4.76 -11.58 13.18
CA GLY A 101 4.84 -11.23 11.75
C GLY A 101 4.42 -9.79 11.47
N PHE A 102 4.45 -9.48 10.19
CA PHE A 102 3.87 -8.26 9.65
C PHE A 102 2.35 -8.38 9.63
N ASP A 103 1.65 -7.33 10.04
CA ASP A 103 0.19 -7.25 10.01
C ASP A 103 -0.26 -6.34 8.85
N HIS A 104 0.08 -5.06 8.90
CA HIS A 104 -0.20 -4.11 7.83
C HIS A 104 0.71 -2.88 7.92
N PHE A 105 0.71 -2.08 6.88
CA PHE A 105 1.13 -0.68 6.97
C PHE A 105 -0.05 0.24 6.68
N ALA A 106 0.00 1.46 7.21
CA ALA A 106 -1.04 2.45 7.01
C ALA A 106 -0.55 3.63 6.16
N ILE A 107 -1.38 4.04 5.23
CA ILE A 107 -1.22 5.26 4.44
C ILE A 107 -2.18 6.30 5.01
N SER A 108 -1.69 7.48 5.35
CA SER A 108 -2.54 8.61 5.67
C SER A 108 -2.97 9.35 4.41
N VAL A 109 -4.18 9.86 4.44
CA VAL A 109 -4.83 10.59 3.35
C VAL A 109 -5.23 11.97 3.83
N GLU A 110 -4.90 12.97 3.02
CA GLU A 110 -5.36 14.33 3.27
C GLU A 110 -6.88 14.42 3.12
N ARG A 111 -7.51 15.20 3.99
CA ARG A 111 -8.97 15.44 3.97
C ARG A 111 -9.77 14.13 3.84
N PHE A 112 -9.42 13.14 4.64
CA PHE A 112 -10.03 11.81 4.61
C PHE A 112 -11.56 11.92 4.76
N ASN A 113 -12.27 11.43 3.75
CA ASN A 113 -13.69 11.15 3.80
C ASN A 113 -13.91 9.69 3.42
N LYS A 114 -14.42 8.93 4.36
CA LYS A 114 -14.55 7.47 4.25
C LYS A 114 -15.32 7.03 3.03
N ASP A 115 -16.47 7.66 2.76
CA ASP A 115 -17.35 7.26 1.64
C ASP A 115 -16.71 7.56 0.29
N THR A 116 -16.07 8.71 0.16
CA THR A 116 -15.33 9.10 -1.05
C THR A 116 -14.16 8.15 -1.30
N VAL A 117 -13.39 7.82 -0.27
CA VAL A 117 -12.24 6.90 -0.39
C VAL A 117 -12.70 5.49 -0.75
N ILE A 118 -13.80 4.99 -0.16
CA ILE A 118 -14.41 3.71 -0.52
C ILE A 118 -14.83 3.69 -1.99
N ALA A 119 -15.52 4.73 -2.45
CA ALA A 119 -15.99 4.82 -3.83
C ALA A 119 -14.83 4.81 -4.82
N ASP A 120 -13.78 5.59 -4.54
CA ASP A 120 -12.59 5.66 -5.39
C ASP A 120 -11.80 4.33 -5.41
N LEU A 121 -11.60 3.71 -4.26
CA LEU A 121 -10.94 2.39 -4.17
C LEU A 121 -11.70 1.33 -4.96
N ARG A 122 -13.03 1.30 -4.85
CA ARG A 122 -13.88 0.37 -5.60
C ARG A 122 -13.83 0.62 -7.11
N ALA A 123 -13.83 1.88 -7.52
CA ALA A 123 -13.70 2.25 -8.94
C ALA A 123 -12.37 1.79 -9.55
N ARG A 124 -11.35 1.57 -8.71
CA ARG A 124 -10.03 1.05 -9.09
C ARG A 124 -9.92 -0.48 -8.94
N GLY A 125 -11.01 -1.16 -8.62
CA GLY A 125 -11.04 -2.62 -8.48
C GLY A 125 -10.59 -3.14 -7.12
N ALA A 126 -10.34 -2.27 -6.14
CA ALA A 126 -10.05 -2.68 -4.78
C ALA A 126 -11.33 -3.00 -4.00
N ASN A 127 -11.22 -3.83 -2.98
CA ASN A 127 -12.34 -4.17 -2.09
C ASN A 127 -12.05 -3.72 -0.66
N PRO A 128 -12.32 -2.45 -0.32
CA PRO A 128 -12.05 -1.93 1.01
C PRO A 128 -12.97 -2.55 2.05
N ILE A 129 -12.38 -2.95 3.18
CA ILE A 129 -13.04 -3.46 4.38
C ILE A 129 -12.99 -2.37 5.44
N ASP A 130 -14.11 -2.10 6.08
CA ASP A 130 -14.16 -1.17 7.20
C ASP A 130 -13.43 -1.77 8.42
N GLY A 131 -12.42 -1.07 8.92
CA GLY A 131 -11.67 -1.48 10.09
C GLY A 131 -12.43 -1.36 11.41
N GLY A 132 -13.65 -0.81 11.41
CA GLY A 132 -14.40 -0.51 12.62
C GLY A 132 -13.78 0.61 13.46
N ASP A 133 -14.48 1.05 14.50
CA ASP A 133 -14.02 1.95 15.58
C ASP A 133 -13.12 3.15 15.18
N GLY A 134 -13.36 3.72 13.99
CA GLY A 134 -12.54 4.83 13.47
C GLY A 134 -11.16 4.41 12.94
N ALA A 135 -10.86 3.11 12.86
CA ALA A 135 -9.57 2.58 12.43
C ALA A 135 -9.30 2.72 10.92
N GLY A 136 -10.18 3.38 10.16
CA GLY A 136 -10.00 3.55 8.73
C GLY A 136 -10.43 2.34 7.91
N LEU A 137 -9.86 2.20 6.73
CA LEU A 137 -10.18 1.15 5.76
C LEU A 137 -9.00 0.21 5.58
N HIS A 138 -9.26 -1.08 5.41
CA HIS A 138 -8.23 -2.06 5.05
C HIS A 138 -8.46 -2.53 3.62
N VAL A 139 -7.39 -2.62 2.85
CA VAL A 139 -7.39 -3.11 1.48
C VAL A 139 -6.34 -4.19 1.37
N ALA A 140 -6.72 -5.37 0.89
CA ALA A 140 -5.75 -6.41 0.57
C ALA A 140 -5.10 -6.11 -0.80
N ASP A 141 -3.80 -6.28 -0.88
CA ASP A 141 -3.09 -6.32 -2.14
C ASP A 141 -3.28 -7.68 -2.86
N PRO A 142 -2.76 -7.87 -4.08
CA PRO A 142 -2.90 -9.15 -4.80
C PRO A 142 -2.33 -10.37 -4.08
N ASP A 143 -1.37 -10.19 -3.18
CA ASP A 143 -0.75 -11.25 -2.38
C ASP A 143 -1.41 -11.43 -1.00
N GLY A 144 -2.44 -10.62 -0.70
CA GLY A 144 -3.20 -10.68 0.54
C GLY A 144 -2.58 -9.88 1.69
N LEU A 145 -1.57 -9.04 1.43
CA LEU A 145 -1.03 -8.12 2.43
C LEU A 145 -1.97 -6.92 2.61
N PHE A 146 -2.18 -6.52 3.85
CA PHE A 146 -3.10 -5.42 4.12
C PHE A 146 -2.42 -4.05 4.10
N VAL A 147 -3.08 -3.13 3.43
CA VAL A 147 -2.82 -1.69 3.50
C VAL A 147 -3.99 -1.04 4.22
N GLN A 148 -3.71 -0.32 5.30
CA GLN A 148 -4.72 0.49 5.97
C GLN A 148 -4.72 1.90 5.37
N VAL A 149 -5.90 2.46 5.14
CA VAL A 149 -6.08 3.84 4.68
C VAL A 149 -6.81 4.61 5.77
N ILE A 150 -6.16 5.65 6.28
CA ILE A 150 -6.65 6.47 7.41
C ILE A 150 -6.58 7.96 7.09
N GLY A 151 -7.26 8.77 7.88
CA GLY A 151 -7.09 10.22 7.82
C GLY A 151 -5.71 10.65 8.33
N ASN A 152 -5.15 11.67 7.70
CA ASN A 152 -4.00 12.36 8.27
C ASN A 152 -4.47 13.05 9.56
N ALA A 153 -3.82 12.76 10.68
CA ALA A 153 -4.08 13.50 11.89
C ALA A 153 -3.67 14.96 11.62
N SER A 154 -4.64 15.86 11.63
CA SER A 154 -4.37 17.29 11.52
C SER A 154 -3.37 17.68 12.60
N THR A 155 -2.21 18.16 12.17
CA THR A 155 -1.20 18.81 13.03
C THR A 155 -1.77 20.07 13.64
#